data_b64b7b4a83f65fc7c827798e15cb58d2
#
_entry.id   b64b7b4a83f65fc7c827798e15cb58d2
#
_cell.length_a   1.000
_cell.length_b   1.000
_cell.length_c   1.000
_cell.angle_alpha   90.00
_cell.angle_beta   90.00
_cell.angle_gamma   90.00
#
_symmetry.space_group_name_H-M   'P 1'
#
loop_
_entity.id
_entity.type
_entity.pdbx_description
1 polymer ?
#
loop_
_entity_poly.entity_id
_entity_poly.type
_entity_poly.pdbx_seq_one_letter_code
_entity_poly.pdbx_strand_id
1 'polypeptide(L)'
;MEHRERPVLIYDGDCRYCARQVRYWQRLTGAALDYEPYQVVAGRYPEISRQDFERSIQLLTPDGERYQGAAAVFRVLAASGRTGGLRACRYLPGFSPLAEWVYRFVSRHRTGADRVTRVLWGKERYPAEYVQVSWLFLRLLGLIYLAAFASVAVQAEGIYGSQGILPLQEHLQWLIGQYPRDAWWRFPGVFWLDASDATIRVVNLAGILASVLLVCNILTRLMLPLLFLLYLSVTLAGQVFFNFQWDILLLETGFLAIFLPYGSPVILFLLHWVLFRLRFLSGAAKLLSGDAAWHDFTALEYYFETQPLAHAGSWYAHQLPDWLLRLSVGGVFFVELVVPFMMFLPRRPRLFAAWATILMQVLIILTSNHNFFNLLTIALCVLLFDDRALHRAGFAPLTGMAARLLAYPRPWREPGRLATLISGLLAVLVLSTTLTMMWSTLSGRPLPAATENLVRTLKRWHVVGNYHVFPIMTTERPEVIVEGSNDGQVWLPYEFRYKAGDIMRRPSFVVPHQPRLDWQMWFAALYPPYTPTAYWFPQFLERLLDGSPAVLDLLARNPFPDKPPRYVRARLEMYRFATPALRQRTGQWWTREPLGIYIPPRYRAPE
;
A
#
# COMPACT_ATOMS: atom_id res chain seq x y z
N MET A 1 -52.72 -18.88 20.36
CA MET A 1 -51.41 -18.34 20.03
C MET A 1 -50.94 -17.50 21.20
N GLU A 2 -49.93 -17.94 21.96
CA GLU A 2 -49.31 -17.09 22.97
C GLU A 2 -48.81 -15.82 22.30
N HIS A 3 -49.21 -14.65 22.82
CA HIS A 3 -48.68 -13.35 22.37
C HIS A 3 -47.18 -13.33 22.62
N ARG A 4 -46.43 -13.59 21.59
CA ARG A 4 -44.97 -13.48 21.66
C ARG A 4 -44.54 -12.03 21.41
N GLU A 5 -43.69 -11.55 22.28
CA GLU A 5 -43.12 -10.18 22.10
C GLU A 5 -42.01 -10.12 21.04
N ARG A 6 -41.44 -11.28 20.61
CA ARG A 6 -40.29 -11.35 19.71
C ARG A 6 -40.48 -12.39 18.60
N PRO A 7 -39.89 -12.19 17.43
CA PRO A 7 -39.83 -13.21 16.39
C PRO A 7 -39.01 -14.42 16.85
N VAL A 8 -39.41 -15.62 16.44
CA VAL A 8 -38.70 -16.87 16.74
C VAL A 8 -38.24 -17.53 15.44
N LEU A 9 -36.97 -17.93 15.41
CA LEU A 9 -36.43 -18.78 14.34
C LEU A 9 -36.39 -20.23 14.78
N ILE A 10 -37.16 -21.08 14.09
CA ILE A 10 -37.20 -22.53 14.33
C ILE A 10 -36.25 -23.19 13.33
N TYR A 11 -35.39 -24.08 13.85
CA TYR A 11 -34.34 -24.72 13.05
C TYR A 11 -34.16 -26.21 13.41
N ASP A 12 -33.46 -26.93 12.56
CA ASP A 12 -33.11 -28.34 12.80
C ASP A 12 -31.91 -28.39 13.78
N GLY A 13 -32.18 -28.79 15.02
CA GLY A 13 -31.19 -28.89 16.10
C GLY A 13 -30.18 -30.02 15.91
N ASP A 14 -30.53 -31.11 15.22
CA ASP A 14 -29.67 -32.27 14.97
C ASP A 14 -28.69 -31.99 13.80
N CYS A 15 -28.98 -30.99 12.99
CA CYS A 15 -28.13 -30.57 11.87
C CYS A 15 -26.93 -29.74 12.34
N ARG A 16 -25.73 -30.28 12.28
CA ARG A 16 -24.47 -29.56 12.65
C ARG A 16 -24.28 -28.23 11.91
N TYR A 17 -24.62 -28.20 10.63
CA TYR A 17 -24.55 -26.98 9.83
C TYR A 17 -25.55 -25.93 10.33
N CYS A 18 -26.81 -26.33 10.55
CA CYS A 18 -27.87 -25.42 11.01
C CYS A 18 -27.53 -24.84 12.39
N ALA A 19 -27.15 -25.69 13.35
CA ALA A 19 -26.72 -25.25 14.66
C ALA A 19 -25.53 -24.26 14.62
N ARG A 20 -24.59 -24.42 13.67
CA ARG A 20 -23.48 -23.49 13.47
C ARG A 20 -23.96 -22.14 12.94
N GLN A 21 -24.87 -22.12 11.97
CA GLN A 21 -25.44 -20.89 11.43
C GLN A 21 -26.25 -20.15 12.48
N VAL A 22 -27.06 -20.88 13.26
CA VAL A 22 -27.84 -20.32 14.37
C VAL A 22 -26.94 -19.66 15.41
N ARG A 23 -25.88 -20.34 15.88
CA ARG A 23 -24.90 -19.69 16.79
C ARG A 23 -24.30 -18.42 16.24
N TYR A 24 -24.05 -18.34 14.93
CA TYR A 24 -23.58 -17.12 14.30
C TYR A 24 -24.65 -16.04 14.29
N TRP A 25 -25.90 -16.38 13.97
CA TRP A 25 -27.01 -15.43 13.97
C TRP A 25 -27.37 -14.93 15.35
N GLN A 26 -27.36 -15.81 16.38
CA GLN A 26 -27.51 -15.40 17.78
C GLN A 26 -26.53 -14.32 18.21
N ARG A 27 -25.26 -14.48 17.79
CA ARG A 27 -24.21 -13.46 18.03
C ARG A 27 -24.44 -12.14 17.27
N LEU A 28 -25.15 -12.18 16.15
CA LEU A 28 -25.46 -11.00 15.35
C LEU A 28 -26.67 -10.25 15.86
N THR A 29 -27.73 -10.98 16.21
CA THR A 29 -29.05 -10.40 16.56
C THR A 29 -29.21 -10.14 18.04
N GLY A 30 -28.37 -10.75 18.90
CA GLY A 30 -28.50 -10.63 20.35
C GLY A 30 -29.88 -11.03 20.81
N ALA A 31 -30.55 -10.16 21.57
CA ALA A 31 -31.88 -10.38 22.12
C ALA A 31 -33.03 -10.01 21.15
N ALA A 32 -32.74 -9.67 19.88
CA ALA A 32 -33.80 -9.28 18.95
C ALA A 32 -34.60 -10.45 18.37
N LEU A 33 -34.08 -11.67 18.46
CA LEU A 33 -34.77 -12.91 18.04
C LEU A 33 -34.55 -14.04 19.03
N ASP A 34 -35.57 -14.91 19.15
CA ASP A 34 -35.47 -16.19 19.83
C ASP A 34 -35.13 -17.30 18.81
N TYR A 35 -34.45 -18.37 19.28
CA TYR A 35 -33.98 -19.48 18.46
C TYR A 35 -34.34 -20.81 19.13
N GLU A 36 -35.18 -21.62 18.51
CA GLU A 36 -35.67 -22.87 19.06
C GLU A 36 -35.47 -24.04 18.09
N PRO A 37 -34.95 -25.20 18.55
CA PRO A 37 -34.88 -26.39 17.70
C PRO A 37 -36.28 -26.98 17.51
N TYR A 38 -36.65 -27.37 16.29
CA TYR A 38 -37.97 -27.87 15.99
C TYR A 38 -38.28 -29.16 16.78
N GLN A 39 -37.27 -29.96 17.11
CA GLN A 39 -37.43 -31.19 17.91
C GLN A 39 -38.08 -30.94 19.29
N VAL A 40 -37.91 -29.72 19.82
CA VAL A 40 -38.48 -29.33 21.14
C VAL A 40 -39.84 -28.65 20.96
N VAL A 41 -40.06 -27.93 19.88
CA VAL A 41 -41.19 -27.00 19.77
C VAL A 41 -42.23 -27.38 18.71
N ALA A 42 -42.01 -28.42 17.91
CA ALA A 42 -42.92 -28.82 16.83
C ALA A 42 -44.37 -29.01 17.28
N GLY A 43 -44.60 -29.52 18.50
CA GLY A 43 -45.95 -29.67 19.07
C GLY A 43 -46.70 -28.37 19.35
N ARG A 44 -46.00 -27.23 19.41
CA ARG A 44 -46.60 -25.89 19.59
C ARG A 44 -47.08 -25.29 18.26
N TYR A 45 -46.69 -25.90 17.11
CA TYR A 45 -46.96 -25.40 15.75
C TYR A 45 -47.49 -26.53 14.86
N PRO A 46 -48.71 -27.06 15.17
CA PRO A 46 -49.29 -28.18 14.43
C PRO A 46 -49.56 -27.84 12.94
N GLU A 47 -49.66 -26.55 12.61
CA GLU A 47 -49.83 -26.03 11.25
C GLU A 47 -48.57 -26.16 10.37
N ILE A 48 -47.42 -26.44 10.95
CA ILE A 48 -46.16 -26.62 10.21
C ILE A 48 -45.82 -28.11 10.18
N SER A 49 -45.79 -28.68 8.98
CA SER A 49 -45.44 -30.10 8.84
C SER A 49 -44.00 -30.37 9.25
N ARG A 50 -43.76 -31.58 9.80
CA ARG A 50 -42.42 -32.04 10.15
C ARG A 50 -41.47 -31.97 8.97
N GLN A 51 -41.94 -32.26 7.76
CA GLN A 51 -41.17 -32.15 6.54
C GLN A 51 -40.73 -30.72 6.24
N ASP A 52 -41.56 -29.70 6.54
CA ASP A 52 -41.20 -28.28 6.36
C ASP A 52 -40.08 -27.87 7.31
N PHE A 53 -40.12 -28.33 8.58
CA PHE A 53 -39.03 -28.09 9.55
C PHE A 53 -37.72 -28.77 9.11
N GLU A 54 -37.78 -29.98 8.57
CA GLU A 54 -36.61 -30.71 8.10
C GLU A 54 -36.03 -30.11 6.83
N ARG A 55 -36.86 -29.52 5.95
CA ARG A 55 -36.43 -28.91 4.67
C ARG A 55 -35.85 -27.53 4.85
N SER A 56 -36.44 -26.68 5.69
CA SER A 56 -36.05 -25.27 5.80
C SER A 56 -36.28 -24.69 7.19
N ILE A 57 -35.47 -23.68 7.54
CA ILE A 57 -35.73 -22.87 8.73
C ILE A 57 -37.05 -22.11 8.57
N GLN A 58 -37.74 -21.90 9.70
CA GLN A 58 -38.99 -21.18 9.78
C GLN A 58 -38.83 -19.95 10.69
N LEU A 59 -39.15 -18.78 10.23
CA LEU A 59 -39.21 -17.57 11.06
C LEU A 59 -40.67 -17.17 11.24
N LEU A 60 -41.10 -17.13 12.50
CA LEU A 60 -42.42 -16.65 12.88
C LEU A 60 -42.32 -15.29 13.54
N THR A 61 -43.07 -14.34 13.06
CA THR A 61 -43.13 -12.99 13.64
C THR A 61 -44.24 -12.88 14.69
N PRO A 62 -44.18 -11.87 15.58
CA PRO A 62 -45.24 -11.62 16.56
C PRO A 62 -46.63 -11.41 15.90
N ASP A 63 -46.64 -10.85 14.69
CA ASP A 63 -47.86 -10.58 13.92
C ASP A 63 -48.46 -11.84 13.27
N GLY A 64 -47.86 -13.01 13.50
CA GLY A 64 -48.33 -14.31 12.97
C GLY A 64 -47.83 -14.61 11.53
N GLU A 65 -47.02 -13.77 10.91
CA GLU A 65 -46.46 -14.05 9.59
C GLU A 65 -45.39 -15.15 9.67
N ARG A 66 -45.41 -16.04 8.67
CA ARG A 66 -44.46 -17.14 8.53
C ARG A 66 -43.54 -16.88 7.31
N TYR A 67 -42.22 -16.95 7.54
CA TYR A 67 -41.22 -16.89 6.49
C TYR A 67 -40.34 -18.14 6.54
N GLN A 68 -39.97 -18.65 5.36
CA GLN A 68 -39.13 -19.84 5.24
C GLN A 68 -37.95 -19.64 4.29
N GLY A 69 -36.95 -20.50 4.38
CA GLY A 69 -35.83 -20.55 3.45
C GLY A 69 -35.00 -19.26 3.41
N ALA A 70 -34.67 -18.79 2.21
CA ALA A 70 -33.87 -17.58 2.01
C ALA A 70 -34.54 -16.32 2.58
N ALA A 71 -35.90 -16.24 2.48
CA ALA A 71 -36.66 -15.12 3.03
C ALA A 71 -36.52 -15.01 4.54
N ALA A 72 -36.51 -16.14 5.26
CA ALA A 72 -36.25 -16.18 6.72
C ALA A 72 -34.81 -15.71 7.03
N VAL A 73 -33.81 -16.19 6.29
CA VAL A 73 -32.41 -15.77 6.47
C VAL A 73 -32.25 -14.26 6.34
N PHE A 74 -32.82 -13.65 5.30
CA PHE A 74 -32.69 -12.20 5.07
C PHE A 74 -33.38 -11.37 6.17
N ARG A 75 -34.49 -11.86 6.76
CA ARG A 75 -35.13 -11.20 7.89
C ARG A 75 -34.33 -11.30 9.19
N VAL A 76 -33.74 -12.47 9.45
CA VAL A 76 -32.79 -12.64 10.56
C VAL A 76 -31.60 -11.67 10.42
N LEU A 77 -31.04 -11.54 9.21
CA LEU A 77 -29.96 -10.59 8.96
C LEU A 77 -30.42 -9.13 9.12
N ALA A 78 -31.65 -8.81 8.69
CA ALA A 78 -32.21 -7.48 8.82
C ALA A 78 -32.41 -7.08 10.29
N ALA A 79 -32.77 -8.01 11.15
CA ALA A 79 -32.87 -7.78 12.59
C ALA A 79 -31.53 -7.39 13.25
N SER A 80 -30.39 -7.71 12.59
CA SER A 80 -29.05 -7.24 12.98
C SER A 80 -28.60 -5.97 12.26
N GLY A 81 -29.51 -5.21 11.60
CA GLY A 81 -29.19 -4.02 10.80
C GLY A 81 -28.76 -4.29 9.35
N ARG A 82 -28.58 -5.56 8.95
CA ARG A 82 -28.11 -5.96 7.61
C ARG A 82 -29.25 -6.09 6.61
N THR A 83 -29.80 -4.99 6.14
CA THR A 83 -31.00 -4.95 5.28
C THR A 83 -30.72 -5.20 3.79
N GLY A 84 -29.47 -5.35 3.37
CA GLY A 84 -29.08 -5.48 1.96
C GLY A 84 -29.80 -6.60 1.21
N GLY A 85 -29.92 -7.80 1.80
CA GLY A 85 -30.63 -8.93 1.20
C GLY A 85 -32.13 -8.65 0.98
N LEU A 86 -32.81 -8.04 1.94
CA LEU A 86 -34.20 -7.63 1.80
C LEU A 86 -34.38 -6.56 0.71
N ARG A 87 -33.49 -5.58 0.65
CA ARG A 87 -33.51 -4.57 -0.42
C ARG A 87 -33.29 -5.20 -1.78
N ALA A 88 -32.34 -6.13 -1.90
CA ALA A 88 -32.07 -6.85 -3.13
C ALA A 88 -33.32 -7.66 -3.58
N CYS A 89 -34.00 -8.36 -2.65
CA CYS A 89 -35.25 -9.05 -2.96
C CYS A 89 -36.35 -8.09 -3.45
N ARG A 90 -36.38 -6.85 -2.97
CA ARG A 90 -37.40 -5.87 -3.31
C ARG A 90 -37.12 -5.16 -4.64
N TYR A 91 -35.84 -4.85 -4.93
CA TYR A 91 -35.48 -3.95 -6.04
C TYR A 91 -34.77 -4.63 -7.21
N LEU A 92 -34.23 -5.86 -7.04
CA LEU A 92 -33.55 -6.58 -8.12
C LEU A 92 -34.42 -7.71 -8.64
N PRO A 93 -34.94 -7.61 -9.89
CA PRO A 93 -35.71 -8.69 -10.52
C PRO A 93 -34.89 -9.98 -10.59
N GLY A 94 -35.50 -11.12 -10.24
CA GLY A 94 -34.85 -12.43 -10.28
C GLY A 94 -33.97 -12.77 -9.07
N PHE A 95 -33.66 -11.81 -8.18
CA PHE A 95 -32.81 -12.09 -7.01
C PHE A 95 -33.47 -13.04 -6.00
N SER A 96 -34.78 -12.87 -5.71
CA SER A 96 -35.48 -13.72 -4.76
C SER A 96 -35.54 -15.21 -5.19
N PRO A 97 -35.93 -15.57 -6.43
CA PRO A 97 -35.87 -16.97 -6.88
C PRO A 97 -34.44 -17.53 -6.92
N LEU A 98 -33.45 -16.75 -7.29
CA LEU A 98 -32.04 -17.16 -7.26
C LEU A 98 -31.58 -17.45 -5.82
N ALA A 99 -31.90 -16.58 -4.87
CA ALA A 99 -31.54 -16.75 -3.47
C ALA A 99 -32.20 -18.00 -2.88
N GLU A 100 -33.46 -18.28 -3.23
CA GLU A 100 -34.18 -19.46 -2.80
C GLU A 100 -33.60 -20.73 -3.45
N TRP A 101 -33.18 -20.68 -4.71
CA TRP A 101 -32.49 -21.78 -5.37
C TRP A 101 -31.15 -22.11 -4.67
N VAL A 102 -30.34 -21.09 -4.36
CA VAL A 102 -29.09 -21.25 -3.59
C VAL A 102 -29.37 -21.84 -2.21
N TYR A 103 -30.40 -21.33 -1.50
CA TYR A 103 -30.79 -21.88 -0.19
C TYR A 103 -31.13 -23.36 -0.26
N ARG A 104 -31.97 -23.78 -1.24
CA ARG A 104 -32.36 -25.18 -1.45
C ARG A 104 -31.16 -26.05 -1.79
N PHE A 105 -30.25 -25.57 -2.63
CA PHE A 105 -29.01 -26.29 -2.94
C PHE A 105 -28.18 -26.54 -1.68
N VAL A 106 -27.94 -25.50 -0.87
CA VAL A 106 -27.20 -25.61 0.41
C VAL A 106 -27.93 -26.53 1.39
N SER A 107 -29.28 -26.40 1.48
CA SER A 107 -30.11 -27.23 2.35
C SER A 107 -30.06 -28.72 2.01
N ARG A 108 -29.95 -29.07 0.72
CA ARG A 108 -29.77 -30.47 0.26
C ARG A 108 -28.36 -31.01 0.52
N HIS A 109 -27.33 -30.13 0.58
CA HIS A 109 -25.93 -30.52 0.71
C HIS A 109 -25.31 -30.04 2.04
N ARG A 110 -26.05 -30.09 3.16
CA ARG A 110 -25.68 -29.53 4.48
C ARG A 110 -24.32 -30.03 4.98
N THR A 111 -23.99 -31.31 4.80
CA THR A 111 -22.69 -31.88 5.20
C THR A 111 -21.51 -31.27 4.42
N GLY A 112 -21.66 -31.11 3.11
CA GLY A 112 -20.68 -30.44 2.27
C GLY A 112 -20.54 -28.96 2.65
N ALA A 113 -21.68 -28.28 2.83
CA ALA A 113 -21.72 -26.88 3.27
C ALA A 113 -21.06 -26.68 4.65
N ASP A 114 -21.22 -27.63 5.59
CA ASP A 114 -20.53 -27.59 6.87
C ASP A 114 -19.01 -27.73 6.72
N ARG A 115 -18.56 -28.64 5.85
CA ARG A 115 -17.12 -28.82 5.56
C ARG A 115 -16.52 -27.54 4.96
N VAL A 116 -17.17 -26.98 3.93
CA VAL A 116 -16.74 -25.73 3.28
C VAL A 116 -16.73 -24.57 4.30
N THR A 117 -17.78 -24.44 5.11
CA THR A 117 -17.84 -23.40 6.14
C THR A 117 -16.71 -23.53 7.16
N ARG A 118 -16.36 -24.76 7.56
CA ARG A 118 -15.22 -24.99 8.47
C ARG A 118 -13.88 -24.65 7.86
N VAL A 119 -13.69 -24.95 6.58
CA VAL A 119 -12.45 -24.59 5.86
C VAL A 119 -12.32 -23.07 5.74
N LEU A 120 -13.39 -22.38 5.38
CA LEU A 120 -13.35 -20.94 5.08
C LEU A 120 -13.39 -20.04 6.33
N TRP A 121 -14.17 -20.39 7.37
CA TRP A 121 -14.35 -19.56 8.58
C TRP A 121 -13.75 -20.18 9.85
N GLY A 122 -13.52 -21.49 9.88
CA GLY A 122 -13.05 -22.22 11.04
C GLY A 122 -14.16 -22.96 11.78
N LYS A 123 -13.81 -23.54 12.95
CA LYS A 123 -14.76 -24.33 13.76
C LYS A 123 -15.97 -23.51 14.19
N GLU A 124 -15.79 -22.21 14.47
CA GLU A 124 -16.84 -21.28 14.86
C GLU A 124 -16.79 -20.02 13.99
N ARG A 125 -17.97 -19.51 13.65
CA ARG A 125 -18.13 -18.27 12.92
C ARG A 125 -18.49 -17.15 13.89
N TYR A 126 -17.79 -16.01 13.76
CA TYR A 126 -18.04 -14.81 14.54
C TYR A 126 -18.25 -13.62 13.59
N PRO A 127 -19.03 -12.62 14.00
CA PRO A 127 -19.01 -11.33 13.32
C PRO A 127 -17.59 -10.77 13.30
N ALA A 128 -17.18 -10.25 12.17
CA ALA A 128 -15.88 -9.60 12.06
C ALA A 128 -15.99 -8.15 12.55
N GLU A 129 -15.10 -7.77 13.45
CA GLU A 129 -14.94 -6.43 13.98
C GLU A 129 -13.56 -5.90 13.54
N TYR A 130 -13.49 -4.60 13.26
CA TYR A 130 -12.29 -3.94 12.71
C TYR A 130 -11.95 -2.64 13.45
N VAL A 131 -12.39 -2.48 14.68
CA VAL A 131 -12.20 -1.26 15.48
C VAL A 131 -10.74 -1.10 15.86
N GLN A 132 -10.18 -2.15 16.50
CA GLN A 132 -8.79 -2.16 16.97
C GLN A 132 -7.80 -2.23 15.82
N VAL A 133 -8.11 -3.05 14.82
CA VAL A 133 -7.31 -3.18 13.59
C VAL A 133 -7.20 -1.84 12.87
N SER A 134 -8.30 -1.11 12.70
CA SER A 134 -8.28 0.21 12.07
C SER A 134 -7.56 1.25 12.91
N TRP A 135 -7.72 1.20 14.24
CA TRP A 135 -6.95 2.05 15.14
C TRP A 135 -5.44 1.78 15.02
N LEU A 136 -5.03 0.50 15.06
CA LEU A 136 -3.63 0.11 14.90
C LEU A 136 -3.09 0.55 13.54
N PHE A 137 -3.83 0.33 12.46
CA PHE A 137 -3.45 0.78 11.13
C PHE A 137 -3.15 2.29 11.09
N LEU A 138 -4.01 3.12 11.69
CA LEU A 138 -3.79 4.57 11.72
C LEU A 138 -2.54 4.96 12.52
N ARG A 139 -2.17 4.20 13.56
CA ARG A 139 -0.91 4.43 14.29
C ARG A 139 0.30 4.05 13.44
N LEU A 140 0.25 2.91 12.76
CA LEU A 140 1.29 2.49 11.82
C LEU A 140 1.42 3.47 10.65
N LEU A 141 0.31 3.96 10.11
CA LEU A 141 0.32 5.00 9.08
C LEU A 141 0.97 6.29 9.58
N GLY A 142 0.71 6.68 10.84
CA GLY A 142 1.39 7.81 11.49
C GLY A 142 2.90 7.62 11.58
N LEU A 143 3.38 6.42 11.95
CA LEU A 143 4.81 6.10 11.96
C LEU A 143 5.44 6.14 10.56
N ILE A 144 4.69 5.72 9.55
CA ILE A 144 5.14 5.75 8.15
C ILE A 144 5.25 7.20 7.65
N TYR A 145 4.26 8.05 7.94
CA TYR A 145 4.35 9.48 7.65
C TYR A 145 5.53 10.14 8.39
N LEU A 146 5.75 9.78 9.66
CA LEU A 146 6.89 10.27 10.43
C LEU A 146 8.21 9.91 9.74
N ALA A 147 8.38 8.65 9.33
CA ALA A 147 9.56 8.21 8.60
C ALA A 147 9.72 8.93 7.25
N ALA A 148 8.61 9.13 6.51
CA ALA A 148 8.60 9.82 5.24
C ALA A 148 9.02 11.30 5.40
N PHE A 149 8.39 12.05 6.29
CA PHE A 149 8.73 13.45 6.53
C PHE A 149 10.13 13.64 7.13
N ALA A 150 10.53 12.81 8.08
CA ALA A 150 11.89 12.84 8.63
C ALA A 150 12.95 12.56 7.56
N SER A 151 12.66 11.59 6.67
CA SER A 151 13.52 11.29 5.53
C SER A 151 13.63 12.47 4.55
N VAL A 152 12.55 13.20 4.31
CA VAL A 152 12.55 14.38 3.44
C VAL A 152 13.24 15.56 4.11
N ALA A 153 13.00 15.81 5.39
CA ALA A 153 13.53 16.97 6.11
C ALA A 153 15.06 17.11 6.02
N VAL A 154 15.77 15.98 5.98
CA VAL A 154 17.26 15.97 5.93
C VAL A 154 17.82 16.14 4.51
N GLN A 155 16.99 16.27 3.47
CA GLN A 155 17.45 16.35 2.08
C GLN A 155 16.65 17.34 1.23
N ALA A 156 15.57 17.91 1.76
CA ALA A 156 14.66 18.78 1.02
C ALA A 156 15.36 19.98 0.38
N GLU A 157 16.20 20.68 1.15
CA GLU A 157 16.91 21.88 0.68
C GLU A 157 17.90 21.55 -0.44
N GLY A 158 18.63 20.44 -0.33
CA GLY A 158 19.54 19.99 -1.37
C GLY A 158 18.82 19.54 -2.65
N ILE A 159 17.56 19.11 -2.55
CA ILE A 159 16.79 18.66 -3.71
C ILE A 159 16.05 19.82 -4.38
N TYR A 160 15.20 20.55 -3.63
CA TYR A 160 14.31 21.57 -4.19
C TYR A 160 14.32 22.91 -3.44
N GLY A 161 15.28 23.13 -2.52
CA GLY A 161 15.55 24.43 -1.91
C GLY A 161 16.10 25.43 -2.92
N SER A 162 16.29 26.67 -2.50
CA SER A 162 16.76 27.78 -3.36
C SER A 162 18.11 27.49 -4.02
N GLN A 163 19.01 26.77 -3.34
CA GLN A 163 20.31 26.32 -3.87
C GLN A 163 20.33 24.81 -4.16
N GLY A 164 19.15 24.17 -4.20
CA GLY A 164 19.00 22.76 -4.47
C GLY A 164 19.21 22.41 -5.94
N ILE A 165 19.13 21.10 -6.24
CA ILE A 165 19.30 20.58 -7.61
C ILE A 165 18.20 21.12 -8.54
N LEU A 166 16.93 21.14 -8.08
CA LEU A 166 15.76 21.60 -8.83
C LEU A 166 14.96 22.63 -8.00
N PRO A 167 15.35 23.91 -7.98
CA PRO A 167 14.72 24.91 -7.13
C PRO A 167 13.21 25.03 -7.33
N LEU A 168 12.46 24.93 -6.23
CA LEU A 168 11.00 24.97 -6.25
C LEU A 168 10.45 26.28 -6.80
N GLN A 169 11.07 27.41 -6.44
CA GLN A 169 10.62 28.72 -6.90
C GLN A 169 10.68 28.86 -8.43
N GLU A 170 11.76 28.39 -9.05
CA GLU A 170 11.92 28.36 -10.52
C GLU A 170 10.86 27.46 -11.16
N HIS A 171 10.59 26.30 -10.55
CA HIS A 171 9.57 25.38 -11.03
C HIS A 171 8.16 25.98 -10.97
N LEU A 172 7.80 26.67 -9.89
CA LEU A 172 6.51 27.35 -9.77
C LEU A 172 6.37 28.50 -10.79
N GLN A 173 7.44 29.28 -11.03
CA GLN A 173 7.45 30.32 -12.08
C GLN A 173 7.26 29.72 -13.47
N TRP A 174 7.94 28.63 -13.76
CA TRP A 174 7.75 27.90 -15.02
C TRP A 174 6.30 27.41 -15.18
N LEU A 175 5.68 26.85 -14.11
CA LEU A 175 4.28 26.41 -14.13
C LEU A 175 3.31 27.56 -14.41
N ILE A 176 3.54 28.75 -13.82
CA ILE A 176 2.73 29.94 -14.09
C ILE A 176 2.85 30.33 -15.58
N GLY A 177 4.07 30.29 -16.14
CA GLY A 177 4.29 30.58 -17.55
C GLY A 177 3.58 29.60 -18.49
N GLN A 178 3.56 28.30 -18.14
CA GLN A 178 2.90 27.27 -18.96
C GLN A 178 1.37 27.22 -18.77
N TYR A 179 0.88 27.49 -17.56
CA TYR A 179 -0.52 27.35 -17.17
C TYR A 179 -1.03 28.59 -16.41
N PRO A 180 -1.13 29.78 -17.03
CA PRO A 180 -1.40 31.02 -16.33
C PRO A 180 -2.72 31.03 -15.53
N ARG A 181 -3.72 30.23 -15.94
CA ARG A 181 -5.08 30.24 -15.35
C ARG A 181 -5.32 29.16 -14.31
N ASP A 182 -4.60 28.04 -14.38
CA ASP A 182 -4.90 26.83 -13.62
C ASP A 182 -3.65 26.13 -13.04
N ALA A 183 -2.50 26.80 -12.97
CA ALA A 183 -1.28 26.26 -12.40
C ALA A 183 -1.47 25.70 -10.99
N TRP A 184 -2.14 26.45 -10.10
CA TRP A 184 -2.42 26.04 -8.71
C TRP A 184 -3.33 24.80 -8.61
N TRP A 185 -4.22 24.58 -9.59
CA TRP A 185 -5.05 23.39 -9.67
C TRP A 185 -4.28 22.18 -10.20
N ARG A 186 -3.33 22.42 -11.12
CA ARG A 186 -2.49 21.38 -11.69
C ARG A 186 -1.37 20.93 -10.75
N PHE A 187 -0.98 21.81 -9.85
CA PHE A 187 0.04 21.60 -8.84
C PHE A 187 -0.53 21.97 -7.46
N PRO A 188 -1.48 21.16 -6.93
CA PRO A 188 -2.10 21.49 -5.66
C PRO A 188 -1.09 21.37 -4.52
N GLY A 189 -0.95 22.44 -3.70
CA GLY A 189 -0.03 22.42 -2.58
C GLY A 189 0.06 23.74 -1.85
N VAL A 190 0.71 23.69 -0.68
CA VAL A 190 0.85 24.88 0.20
C VAL A 190 1.93 25.85 -0.25
N PHE A 191 2.85 25.42 -1.12
CA PHE A 191 3.99 26.23 -1.57
C PHE A 191 3.62 27.39 -2.51
N TRP A 192 2.36 27.49 -2.95
CA TRP A 192 1.87 28.68 -3.61
C TRP A 192 1.76 29.90 -2.69
N LEU A 193 1.71 29.67 -1.37
CA LEU A 193 1.71 30.74 -0.37
C LEU A 193 3.11 31.35 -0.21
N ASP A 194 4.11 30.50 -0.14
CA ASP A 194 5.51 30.85 -0.05
C ASP A 194 6.40 29.62 -0.38
N ALA A 195 7.41 29.79 -1.24
CA ALA A 195 8.33 28.73 -1.67
C ALA A 195 9.76 28.95 -1.13
N SER A 196 9.90 29.69 -0.04
CA SER A 196 11.20 29.91 0.62
C SER A 196 11.71 28.65 1.32
N ASP A 197 13.03 28.57 1.54
CA ASP A 197 13.66 27.49 2.32
C ASP A 197 13.09 27.41 3.74
N ALA A 198 12.70 28.55 4.33
CA ALA A 198 12.04 28.58 5.63
C ALA A 198 10.71 27.86 5.60
N THR A 199 9.88 28.09 4.58
CA THR A 199 8.59 27.40 4.41
C THR A 199 8.78 25.91 4.12
N ILE A 200 9.80 25.54 3.35
CA ILE A 200 10.15 24.11 3.13
C ILE A 200 10.44 23.42 4.47
N ARG A 201 11.24 24.04 5.34
CA ARG A 201 11.50 23.50 6.70
C ARG A 201 10.24 23.41 7.55
N VAL A 202 9.43 24.47 7.58
CA VAL A 202 8.19 24.52 8.36
C VAL A 202 7.22 23.43 7.91
N VAL A 203 7.02 23.21 6.61
CA VAL A 203 6.16 22.16 6.08
C VAL A 203 6.60 20.76 6.51
N ASN A 204 7.91 20.49 6.44
CA ASN A 204 8.46 19.20 6.89
C ASN A 204 8.32 19.01 8.41
N LEU A 205 8.63 20.03 9.22
CA LEU A 205 8.47 19.97 10.68
C LEU A 205 6.99 19.82 11.09
N ALA A 206 6.07 20.53 10.42
CA ALA A 206 4.64 20.38 10.63
C ALA A 206 4.17 18.96 10.30
N GLY A 207 4.69 18.36 9.23
CA GLY A 207 4.44 16.97 8.86
C GLY A 207 4.93 15.98 9.92
N ILE A 208 6.14 16.17 10.45
CA ILE A 208 6.70 15.38 11.56
C ILE A 208 5.81 15.49 12.79
N LEU A 209 5.46 16.72 13.21
CA LEU A 209 4.61 16.96 14.38
C LEU A 209 3.22 16.33 14.21
N ALA A 210 2.57 16.56 13.06
CA ALA A 210 1.27 15.98 12.78
C ALA A 210 1.32 14.43 12.78
N SER A 211 2.42 13.84 12.32
CA SER A 211 2.65 12.39 12.35
C SER A 211 2.74 11.88 13.80
N VAL A 212 3.48 12.55 14.66
CA VAL A 212 3.57 12.22 16.10
C VAL A 212 2.21 12.34 16.77
N LEU A 213 1.46 13.41 16.51
CA LEU A 213 0.10 13.59 17.04
C LEU A 213 -0.85 12.48 16.55
N LEU A 214 -0.73 12.06 15.29
CA LEU A 214 -1.48 10.91 14.76
C LEU A 214 -1.11 9.62 15.49
N VAL A 215 0.17 9.34 15.73
CA VAL A 215 0.63 8.16 16.49
C VAL A 215 0.07 8.18 17.91
N CYS A 216 0.09 9.33 18.57
CA CYS A 216 -0.47 9.53 19.91
C CYS A 216 -2.01 9.55 19.95
N ASN A 217 -2.69 9.38 18.82
CA ASN A 217 -4.16 9.48 18.68
C ASN A 217 -4.74 10.84 19.06
N ILE A 218 -3.96 11.91 18.93
CA ILE A 218 -4.39 13.28 19.20
C ILE A 218 -4.92 13.87 17.90
N LEU A 219 -6.15 14.42 17.95
CA LEU A 219 -6.80 15.08 16.82
C LEU A 219 -6.75 14.26 15.50
N THR A 220 -6.86 12.95 15.57
CA THR A 220 -6.71 12.02 14.41
C THR A 220 -7.46 12.50 13.16
N ARG A 221 -8.71 12.97 13.31
CA ARG A 221 -9.55 13.43 12.19
C ARG A 221 -9.02 14.68 11.50
N LEU A 222 -8.26 15.50 12.20
CA LEU A 222 -7.62 16.71 11.67
C LEU A 222 -6.22 16.40 11.12
N MET A 223 -5.47 15.51 11.79
CA MET A 223 -4.10 15.17 11.37
C MET A 223 -4.07 14.42 10.04
N LEU A 224 -5.05 13.56 9.76
CA LEU A 224 -5.08 12.81 8.50
C LEU A 224 -5.17 13.70 7.25
N PRO A 225 -6.15 14.61 7.11
CA PRO A 225 -6.19 15.52 5.95
C PRO A 225 -4.98 16.47 5.91
N LEU A 226 -4.47 16.92 7.07
CA LEU A 226 -3.29 17.75 7.13
C LEU A 226 -2.06 17.00 6.59
N LEU A 227 -1.81 15.77 7.03
CA LEU A 227 -0.70 14.95 6.55
C LEU A 227 -0.80 14.66 5.05
N PHE A 228 -2.00 14.38 4.55
CA PHE A 228 -2.21 14.21 3.11
C PHE A 228 -1.84 15.49 2.34
N LEU A 229 -2.32 16.66 2.77
CA LEU A 229 -2.04 17.93 2.10
C LEU A 229 -0.56 18.29 2.13
N LEU A 230 0.09 18.17 3.29
CA LEU A 230 1.52 18.47 3.44
C LEU A 230 2.37 17.52 2.60
N TYR A 231 2.06 16.20 2.61
CA TYR A 231 2.84 15.24 1.84
C TYR A 231 2.61 15.36 0.34
N LEU A 232 1.39 15.69 -0.08
CA LEU A 232 1.10 16.03 -1.49
C LEU A 232 1.94 17.23 -1.94
N SER A 233 2.01 18.27 -1.12
CA SER A 233 2.81 19.47 -1.42
C SER A 233 4.30 19.13 -1.58
N VAL A 234 4.85 18.35 -0.66
CA VAL A 234 6.24 17.88 -0.70
C VAL A 234 6.51 16.98 -1.92
N THR A 235 5.59 16.07 -2.22
CA THR A 235 5.72 15.15 -3.37
C THR A 235 5.76 15.91 -4.69
N LEU A 236 4.90 16.90 -4.86
CA LEU A 236 4.89 17.72 -6.06
C LEU A 236 6.13 18.63 -6.13
N ALA A 237 6.53 19.25 -5.02
CA ALA A 237 7.73 20.11 -4.97
C ALA A 237 9.02 19.37 -5.36
N GLY A 238 9.14 18.10 -4.97
CA GLY A 238 10.32 17.30 -5.24
C GLY A 238 10.42 16.73 -6.66
N GLN A 239 9.45 17.00 -7.54
CA GLN A 239 9.45 16.69 -8.96
C GLN A 239 9.88 15.23 -9.25
N VAL A 240 10.89 15.00 -10.09
CA VAL A 240 11.37 13.66 -10.48
C VAL A 240 11.89 12.85 -9.28
N PHE A 241 12.35 13.48 -8.20
CA PHE A 241 12.83 12.79 -7.00
C PHE A 241 11.71 12.17 -6.15
N PHE A 242 10.45 12.50 -6.42
CA PHE A 242 9.27 12.04 -5.67
C PHE A 242 8.23 11.33 -6.55
N ASN A 243 8.49 11.11 -7.82
CA ASN A 243 7.57 10.42 -8.72
C ASN A 243 7.71 8.89 -8.62
N PHE A 244 7.63 8.35 -7.40
CA PHE A 244 7.79 6.92 -7.14
C PHE A 244 6.54 6.29 -6.54
N GLN A 245 6.43 4.98 -6.68
CA GLN A 245 5.24 4.24 -6.28
C GLN A 245 4.96 4.26 -4.78
N TRP A 246 5.97 4.38 -3.93
CA TRP A 246 5.78 4.51 -2.48
C TRP A 246 5.16 5.85 -2.08
N ASP A 247 5.52 6.95 -2.76
CA ASP A 247 4.92 8.26 -2.52
C ASP A 247 3.46 8.27 -2.97
N ILE A 248 3.18 7.72 -4.15
CA ILE A 248 1.83 7.55 -4.69
C ILE A 248 0.99 6.67 -3.76
N LEU A 249 1.54 5.53 -3.28
CA LEU A 249 0.85 4.63 -2.37
C LEU A 249 0.55 5.28 -1.02
N LEU A 250 1.50 6.05 -0.47
CA LEU A 250 1.29 6.77 0.80
C LEU A 250 0.19 7.82 0.67
N LEU A 251 0.16 8.55 -0.45
CA LEU A 251 -0.87 9.55 -0.72
C LEU A 251 -2.25 8.92 -0.93
N GLU A 252 -2.39 7.90 -1.77
CA GLU A 252 -3.67 7.21 -1.97
C GLU A 252 -4.18 6.57 -0.68
N THR A 253 -3.30 5.91 0.07
CA THR A 253 -3.63 5.29 1.37
C THR A 253 -4.02 6.37 2.39
N GLY A 254 -3.26 7.46 2.46
CA GLY A 254 -3.52 8.59 3.35
C GLY A 254 -4.85 9.28 3.04
N PHE A 255 -5.17 9.50 1.77
CA PHE A 255 -6.45 10.04 1.34
C PHE A 255 -7.63 9.16 1.80
N LEU A 256 -7.58 7.87 1.56
CA LEU A 256 -8.64 6.96 2.02
C LEU A 256 -8.72 6.87 3.54
N ALA A 257 -7.57 6.96 4.22
CA ALA A 257 -7.50 6.92 5.68
C ALA A 257 -8.22 8.10 6.35
N ILE A 258 -8.39 9.26 5.66
CA ILE A 258 -9.17 10.41 6.15
C ILE A 258 -10.59 9.96 6.54
N PHE A 259 -11.17 9.04 5.80
CA PHE A 259 -12.55 8.57 5.96
C PHE A 259 -12.68 7.35 6.88
N LEU A 260 -11.59 6.68 7.23
CA LEU A 260 -11.60 5.46 8.05
C LEU A 260 -12.16 5.67 9.47
N PRO A 261 -11.87 6.80 10.19
CA PRO A 261 -12.40 7.06 11.53
C PRO A 261 -13.93 7.24 11.61
N TYR A 262 -14.63 7.27 10.48
CA TYR A 262 -16.09 7.38 10.43
C TYR A 262 -16.79 6.01 10.35
N GLY A 263 -16.04 4.90 10.42
CA GLY A 263 -16.59 3.56 10.59
C GLY A 263 -17.20 2.91 9.35
N SER A 264 -16.95 3.46 8.16
CA SER A 264 -17.53 2.92 6.92
C SER A 264 -16.83 1.62 6.47
N PRO A 265 -17.55 0.50 6.33
CA PRO A 265 -17.00 -0.74 5.78
C PRO A 265 -16.57 -0.59 4.30
N VAL A 266 -17.13 0.39 3.60
CA VAL A 266 -16.76 0.71 2.22
C VAL A 266 -15.34 1.25 2.15
N ILE A 267 -14.95 2.11 3.08
CA ILE A 267 -13.58 2.63 3.14
C ILE A 267 -12.57 1.51 3.44
N LEU A 268 -12.91 0.61 4.36
CA LEU A 268 -12.08 -0.57 4.63
C LEU A 268 -11.92 -1.43 3.37
N PHE A 269 -13.00 -1.65 2.61
CA PHE A 269 -12.94 -2.35 1.33
C PHE A 269 -12.05 -1.62 0.31
N LEU A 270 -12.13 -0.29 0.21
CA LEU A 270 -11.27 0.48 -0.69
C LEU A 270 -9.78 0.37 -0.31
N LEU A 271 -9.44 0.32 0.98
CA LEU A 271 -8.07 0.08 1.43
C LEU A 271 -7.59 -1.36 1.09
N HIS A 272 -8.46 -2.38 1.21
CA HIS A 272 -8.16 -3.71 0.69
C HIS A 272 -7.98 -3.70 -0.83
N TRP A 273 -8.76 -2.89 -1.54
CA TRP A 273 -8.67 -2.72 -2.99
C TRP A 273 -7.35 -2.06 -3.42
N VAL A 274 -6.82 -1.10 -2.64
CA VAL A 274 -5.47 -0.53 -2.85
C VAL A 274 -4.41 -1.64 -2.75
N LEU A 275 -4.46 -2.45 -1.68
CA LEU A 275 -3.51 -3.54 -1.47
C LEU A 275 -3.62 -4.60 -2.57
N PHE A 276 -4.84 -4.95 -2.98
CA PHE A 276 -5.08 -5.86 -4.10
C PHE A 276 -4.42 -5.34 -5.39
N ARG A 277 -4.70 -4.08 -5.76
CA ARG A 277 -4.12 -3.48 -6.97
C ARG A 277 -2.60 -3.42 -6.91
N LEU A 278 -2.04 -3.04 -5.77
CA LEU A 278 -0.60 -3.02 -5.56
C LEU A 278 0.04 -4.39 -5.87
N ARG A 279 -0.54 -5.46 -5.33
CA ARG A 279 0.04 -6.80 -5.51
C ARG A 279 -0.27 -7.37 -6.88
N PHE A 280 -1.54 -7.37 -7.27
CA PHE A 280 -1.98 -7.99 -8.52
C PHE A 280 -1.38 -7.32 -9.76
N LEU A 281 -1.38 -5.98 -9.82
CA LEU A 281 -0.82 -5.27 -10.97
C LEU A 281 0.71 -5.40 -11.04
N SER A 282 1.41 -5.50 -9.90
CA SER A 282 2.85 -5.75 -9.90
C SER A 282 3.19 -7.12 -10.51
N GLY A 283 2.44 -8.17 -10.15
CA GLY A 283 2.61 -9.49 -10.77
C GLY A 283 2.19 -9.53 -12.24
N ALA A 284 1.05 -8.93 -12.56
CA ALA A 284 0.57 -8.86 -13.94
C ALA A 284 1.53 -8.09 -14.86
N ALA A 285 2.08 -6.97 -14.39
CA ALA A 285 3.05 -6.19 -15.17
C ALA A 285 4.33 -6.99 -15.49
N LYS A 286 4.81 -7.84 -14.57
CA LYS A 286 5.95 -8.74 -14.81
C LYS A 286 5.67 -9.75 -15.93
N LEU A 287 4.46 -10.33 -15.95
CA LEU A 287 4.07 -11.26 -17.02
C LEU A 287 3.83 -10.55 -18.36
N LEU A 288 3.26 -9.34 -18.32
CA LEU A 288 2.90 -8.60 -19.53
C LEU A 288 4.09 -7.84 -20.14
N SER A 289 5.18 -7.67 -19.40
CA SER A 289 6.37 -6.94 -19.89
C SER A 289 7.11 -7.66 -21.01
N GLY A 290 6.97 -8.98 -21.13
CA GLY A 290 7.76 -9.81 -22.04
C GLY A 290 9.22 -9.98 -21.61
N ASP A 291 9.57 -9.59 -20.38
CA ASP A 291 10.94 -9.69 -19.86
C ASP A 291 11.36 -11.15 -19.64
N ALA A 292 12.46 -11.54 -20.29
CA ALA A 292 12.95 -12.92 -20.27
C ALA A 292 13.31 -13.37 -18.84
N ALA A 293 13.91 -12.51 -18.03
CA ALA A 293 14.32 -12.89 -16.67
C ALA A 293 13.13 -13.28 -15.78
N TRP A 294 11.95 -12.62 -15.96
CA TRP A 294 10.73 -13.04 -15.27
C TRP A 294 10.13 -14.32 -15.86
N HIS A 295 10.11 -14.46 -17.20
CA HIS A 295 9.52 -15.63 -17.87
C HIS A 295 10.33 -16.89 -17.65
N ASP A 296 11.66 -16.78 -17.58
CA ASP A 296 12.58 -17.90 -17.37
C ASP A 296 12.85 -18.19 -15.88
N PHE A 297 12.17 -17.45 -14.98
CA PHE A 297 12.33 -17.59 -13.52
C PHE A 297 13.75 -17.24 -13.01
N THR A 298 14.52 -16.46 -13.75
CA THR A 298 15.91 -16.07 -13.40
C THR A 298 16.00 -14.68 -12.78
N ALA A 299 14.89 -13.94 -12.66
CA ALA A 299 14.90 -12.55 -12.23
C ALA A 299 15.64 -12.30 -10.90
N LEU A 300 15.54 -13.20 -9.91
CA LEU A 300 16.22 -13.03 -8.62
C LEU A 300 17.72 -13.35 -8.67
N GLU A 301 18.20 -14.00 -9.72
CA GLU A 301 19.64 -14.20 -9.98
C GLU A 301 20.34 -12.86 -10.22
N TYR A 302 19.61 -11.87 -10.78
CA TYR A 302 20.11 -10.52 -11.07
C TYR A 302 19.69 -9.48 -10.01
N TYR A 303 18.45 -9.58 -9.51
CA TYR A 303 17.81 -8.56 -8.69
C TYR A 303 18.65 -8.08 -7.52
N PHE A 304 19.24 -9.00 -6.76
CA PHE A 304 19.95 -8.65 -5.52
C PHE A 304 21.16 -7.78 -5.77
N GLU A 305 21.86 -7.99 -6.89
CA GLU A 305 23.01 -7.19 -7.31
C GLU A 305 22.58 -5.86 -7.96
N THR A 306 21.56 -5.91 -8.83
CA THR A 306 21.22 -4.79 -9.72
C THR A 306 20.20 -3.79 -9.15
N GLN A 307 19.57 -4.08 -8.02
CA GLN A 307 18.60 -3.18 -7.38
C GLN A 307 19.23 -1.82 -7.01
N PRO A 308 18.44 -0.72 -6.95
CA PRO A 308 18.98 0.63 -6.77
C PRO A 308 19.93 0.77 -5.56
N LEU A 309 19.49 0.34 -4.39
CA LEU A 309 20.28 0.41 -3.15
C LEU A 309 20.39 -0.98 -2.53
N ALA A 310 21.35 -1.76 -2.99
CA ALA A 310 21.67 -3.03 -2.35
C ALA A 310 22.21 -2.80 -0.92
N HIS A 311 21.99 -3.76 -0.03
CA HIS A 311 22.61 -3.79 1.30
C HIS A 311 23.30 -5.15 1.56
N ALA A 312 23.93 -5.32 2.71
CA ALA A 312 24.66 -6.54 3.00
C ALA A 312 23.80 -7.82 2.87
N GLY A 313 22.50 -7.76 3.20
CA GLY A 313 21.56 -8.87 3.00
C GLY A 313 21.36 -9.25 1.53
N SER A 314 21.42 -8.26 0.62
CA SER A 314 21.37 -8.49 -0.82
C SER A 314 22.54 -9.35 -1.29
N TRP A 315 23.75 -9.04 -0.80
CA TRP A 315 24.95 -9.80 -1.13
C TRP A 315 24.82 -11.27 -0.70
N TYR A 316 24.31 -11.53 0.52
CA TYR A 316 24.08 -12.90 0.99
C TYR A 316 22.99 -13.61 0.19
N ALA A 317 21.89 -12.90 -0.13
CA ALA A 317 20.82 -13.47 -0.93
C ALA A 317 21.26 -13.82 -2.36
N HIS A 318 22.15 -13.01 -2.95
CA HIS A 318 22.75 -13.28 -4.26
C HIS A 318 23.61 -14.55 -4.30
N GLN A 319 24.13 -15.03 -3.15
CA GLN A 319 24.91 -16.26 -3.05
C GLN A 319 24.04 -17.53 -2.88
N LEU A 320 22.72 -17.41 -2.85
CA LEU A 320 21.82 -18.56 -2.75
C LEU A 320 21.87 -19.40 -4.04
N PRO A 321 21.66 -20.73 -3.95
CA PRO A 321 21.65 -21.59 -5.14
C PRO A 321 20.56 -21.19 -6.14
N ASP A 322 20.84 -21.29 -7.45
CA ASP A 322 19.94 -20.88 -8.53
C ASP A 322 18.55 -21.53 -8.44
N TRP A 323 18.49 -22.83 -8.08
CA TRP A 323 17.19 -23.50 -7.92
C TRP A 323 16.30 -22.86 -6.86
N LEU A 324 16.90 -22.32 -5.78
CA LEU A 324 16.16 -21.65 -4.71
C LEU A 324 15.73 -20.24 -5.17
N LEU A 325 16.58 -19.54 -5.91
CA LEU A 325 16.24 -18.24 -6.52
C LEU A 325 15.07 -18.39 -7.50
N ARG A 326 15.11 -19.38 -8.37
CA ARG A 326 14.03 -19.69 -9.33
C ARG A 326 12.72 -20.08 -8.62
N LEU A 327 12.79 -20.93 -7.60
CA LEU A 327 11.63 -21.27 -6.77
C LEU A 327 11.05 -20.01 -6.10
N SER A 328 11.91 -19.10 -5.65
CA SER A 328 11.51 -17.85 -5.03
C SER A 328 10.80 -16.92 -6.02
N VAL A 329 11.17 -16.89 -7.31
CA VAL A 329 10.43 -16.20 -8.37
C VAL A 329 9.01 -16.77 -8.51
N GLY A 330 8.86 -18.11 -8.47
CA GLY A 330 7.53 -18.75 -8.41
C GLY A 330 6.73 -18.31 -7.19
N GLY A 331 7.38 -18.18 -6.03
CA GLY A 331 6.80 -17.61 -4.82
C GLY A 331 6.33 -16.17 -4.99
N VAL A 332 7.11 -15.33 -5.67
CA VAL A 332 6.72 -13.95 -6.02
C VAL A 332 5.44 -13.95 -6.86
N PHE A 333 5.38 -14.72 -7.93
CA PHE A 333 4.18 -14.81 -8.77
C PHE A 333 2.98 -15.33 -8.00
N PHE A 334 3.14 -16.33 -7.14
CA PHE A 334 2.05 -16.83 -6.31
C PHE A 334 1.49 -15.74 -5.39
N VAL A 335 2.37 -15.01 -4.68
CA VAL A 335 1.95 -13.93 -3.76
C VAL A 335 1.41 -12.72 -4.49
N GLU A 336 1.83 -12.45 -5.72
CA GLU A 336 1.37 -11.29 -6.49
C GLU A 336 0.14 -11.58 -7.37
N LEU A 337 -0.08 -12.80 -7.84
CA LEU A 337 -1.16 -13.12 -8.77
C LEU A 337 -2.31 -13.93 -8.15
N VAL A 338 -2.02 -14.82 -7.19
CA VAL A 338 -3.04 -15.71 -6.61
C VAL A 338 -3.53 -15.18 -5.27
N VAL A 339 -2.60 -14.86 -4.38
CA VAL A 339 -2.91 -14.41 -3.02
C VAL A 339 -3.80 -13.15 -2.95
N PRO A 340 -3.70 -12.15 -3.85
CA PRO A 340 -4.55 -10.97 -3.78
C PRO A 340 -6.04 -11.27 -3.85
N PHE A 341 -6.46 -12.25 -4.63
CA PHE A 341 -7.88 -12.66 -4.71
C PHE A 341 -8.38 -13.23 -3.38
N MET A 342 -7.48 -13.84 -2.57
CA MET A 342 -7.83 -14.37 -1.25
C MET A 342 -8.16 -13.27 -0.24
N MET A 343 -7.76 -12.01 -0.48
CA MET A 343 -8.05 -10.85 0.39
C MET A 343 -9.55 -10.58 0.51
N PHE A 344 -10.32 -10.92 -0.53
CA PHE A 344 -11.78 -10.75 -0.58
C PHE A 344 -12.56 -12.01 -0.16
N LEU A 345 -11.86 -13.11 0.09
CA LEU A 345 -12.46 -14.35 0.52
C LEU A 345 -12.76 -14.35 2.03
N PRO A 346 -13.49 -15.36 2.52
CA PRO A 346 -13.76 -15.51 3.94
C PRO A 346 -12.51 -15.53 4.82
N ARG A 347 -12.72 -15.48 6.12
CA ARG A 347 -11.71 -15.22 7.17
C ARG A 347 -10.37 -15.93 6.99
N ARG A 348 -10.36 -17.26 6.76
CA ARG A 348 -9.09 -18.03 6.72
C ARG A 348 -8.25 -17.73 5.49
N PRO A 349 -8.77 -17.79 4.24
CA PRO A 349 -8.03 -17.36 3.06
C PRO A 349 -7.53 -15.91 3.17
N ARG A 350 -8.36 -15.00 3.70
CA ARG A 350 -7.97 -13.60 3.92
C ARG A 350 -6.81 -13.45 4.91
N LEU A 351 -6.82 -14.20 6.03
CA LEU A 351 -5.71 -14.22 6.98
C LEU A 351 -4.44 -14.83 6.37
N PHE A 352 -4.60 -15.88 5.56
CA PHE A 352 -3.47 -16.45 4.81
C PHE A 352 -2.87 -15.39 3.86
N ALA A 353 -3.71 -14.65 3.12
CA ALA A 353 -3.25 -13.58 2.24
C ALA A 353 -2.47 -12.49 3.00
N ALA A 354 -2.94 -12.11 4.19
CA ALA A 354 -2.23 -11.18 5.06
C ALA A 354 -0.83 -11.69 5.41
N TRP A 355 -0.73 -12.92 5.94
CA TRP A 355 0.54 -13.49 6.37
C TRP A 355 1.50 -13.77 5.21
N ALA A 356 1.00 -14.28 4.08
CA ALA A 356 1.82 -14.52 2.89
C ALA A 356 2.42 -13.20 2.35
N THR A 357 1.60 -12.14 2.30
CA THR A 357 2.08 -10.83 1.86
C THR A 357 3.05 -10.22 2.87
N ILE A 358 2.78 -10.28 4.18
CA ILE A 358 3.70 -9.80 5.23
C ILE A 358 5.04 -10.54 5.15
N LEU A 359 5.03 -11.88 5.03
CA LEU A 359 6.25 -12.68 4.91
C LEU A 359 7.09 -12.21 3.71
N MET A 360 6.46 -12.04 2.55
CA MET A 360 7.15 -11.52 1.37
C MET A 360 7.76 -10.12 1.63
N GLN A 361 7.03 -9.20 2.28
CA GLN A 361 7.56 -7.87 2.60
C GLN A 361 8.76 -7.95 3.56
N VAL A 362 8.70 -8.82 4.57
CA VAL A 362 9.82 -9.04 5.50
C VAL A 362 11.04 -9.59 4.76
N LEU A 363 10.86 -10.57 3.87
CA LEU A 363 11.95 -11.10 3.05
C LEU A 363 12.57 -10.01 2.16
N ILE A 364 11.74 -9.14 1.57
CA ILE A 364 12.23 -7.99 0.80
C ILE A 364 13.02 -7.02 1.70
N ILE A 365 12.55 -6.69 2.90
CA ILE A 365 13.28 -5.82 3.84
C ILE A 365 14.64 -6.42 4.20
N LEU A 366 14.73 -7.73 4.37
CA LEU A 366 15.98 -8.43 4.72
C LEU A 366 16.98 -8.51 3.55
N THR A 367 16.55 -8.27 2.32
CA THR A 367 17.36 -8.42 1.11
C THR A 367 17.40 -7.16 0.23
N SER A 368 16.72 -6.09 0.62
CA SER A 368 16.55 -4.90 -0.24
C SER A 368 16.22 -3.65 0.55
N ASN A 369 16.62 -2.50 0.05
CA ASN A 369 16.28 -1.20 0.60
C ASN A 369 15.13 -0.56 -0.20
N HIS A 370 13.88 -0.78 0.21
CA HIS A 370 12.70 -0.13 -0.37
C HIS A 370 12.03 0.85 0.60
N ASN A 371 12.82 1.60 1.36
CA ASN A 371 12.36 2.66 2.29
C ASN A 371 11.17 2.22 3.19
N PHE A 372 10.18 3.10 3.34
CA PHE A 372 8.93 2.83 4.07
C PHE A 372 7.87 2.08 3.23
N PHE A 373 8.12 1.76 1.96
CA PHE A 373 7.16 1.09 1.06
C PHE A 373 6.70 -0.27 1.57
N ASN A 374 7.67 -1.09 2.00
CA ASN A 374 7.39 -2.40 2.58
C ASN A 374 6.60 -2.29 3.89
N LEU A 375 6.94 -1.31 4.74
CA LEU A 375 6.24 -1.05 6.01
C LEU A 375 4.80 -0.60 5.76
N LEU A 376 4.57 0.25 4.75
CA LEU A 376 3.23 0.68 4.34
C LEU A 376 2.40 -0.49 3.82
N THR A 377 3.01 -1.39 3.04
CA THR A 377 2.36 -2.60 2.56
C THR A 377 1.98 -3.53 3.74
N ILE A 378 2.88 -3.70 4.72
CA ILE A 378 2.60 -4.46 5.96
C ILE A 378 1.46 -3.80 6.74
N ALA A 379 1.45 -2.46 6.87
CA ALA A 379 0.38 -1.75 7.54
C ALA A 379 -0.98 -1.97 6.86
N LEU A 380 -1.03 -1.94 5.52
CA LEU A 380 -2.24 -2.29 4.76
C LEU A 380 -2.67 -3.74 5.00
N CYS A 381 -1.74 -4.69 5.13
CA CYS A 381 -2.05 -6.07 5.46
C CYS A 381 -2.69 -6.23 6.85
N VAL A 382 -2.40 -5.33 7.80
CA VAL A 382 -3.05 -5.34 9.13
C VAL A 382 -4.57 -5.21 9.00
N LEU A 383 -5.08 -4.47 8.03
CA LEU A 383 -6.51 -4.33 7.78
C LEU A 383 -7.20 -5.62 7.29
N LEU A 384 -6.45 -6.62 6.82
CA LEU A 384 -6.98 -7.94 6.47
C LEU A 384 -7.27 -8.82 7.69
N PHE A 385 -6.73 -8.49 8.87
CA PHE A 385 -7.08 -9.15 10.12
C PHE A 385 -8.43 -8.64 10.62
N ASP A 386 -9.05 -9.39 11.53
CA ASP A 386 -10.12 -8.92 12.40
C ASP A 386 -9.59 -8.74 13.83
N ASP A 387 -10.32 -8.00 14.67
CA ASP A 387 -9.89 -7.70 16.05
C ASP A 387 -9.60 -8.98 16.84
N ARG A 388 -10.37 -10.05 16.59
CA ARG A 388 -10.14 -11.36 17.20
C ARG A 388 -8.83 -12.02 16.74
N ALA A 389 -8.43 -11.84 15.49
CA ALA A 389 -7.16 -12.36 15.01
C ALA A 389 -5.99 -11.60 15.64
N LEU A 390 -6.14 -10.29 15.78
CA LEU A 390 -5.17 -9.42 16.43
C LEU A 390 -4.96 -9.83 17.91
N HIS A 391 -6.04 -10.08 18.65
CA HIS A 391 -5.96 -10.58 20.03
C HIS A 391 -5.24 -11.94 20.13
N ARG A 392 -5.49 -12.85 19.19
CA ARG A 392 -4.81 -14.16 19.16
C ARG A 392 -3.32 -14.04 18.84
N ALA A 393 -2.92 -13.00 18.13
CA ALA A 393 -1.52 -12.68 17.86
C ALA A 393 -0.82 -11.98 19.03
N GLY A 394 -1.47 -11.86 20.20
CA GLY A 394 -0.89 -11.29 21.41
C GLY A 394 -1.10 -9.78 21.58
N PHE A 395 -1.79 -9.12 20.66
CA PHE A 395 -2.20 -7.72 20.83
C PHE A 395 -3.43 -7.67 21.76
N ALA A 396 -3.18 -7.77 23.06
CA ALA A 396 -4.25 -7.58 24.06
C ALA A 396 -4.74 -6.13 24.02
N PRO A 397 -6.04 -5.87 24.27
CA PRO A 397 -6.52 -4.51 24.43
C PRO A 397 -5.74 -3.83 25.55
N LEU A 398 -5.25 -2.62 25.26
CA LEU A 398 -4.60 -1.79 26.27
C LEU A 398 -5.60 -1.55 27.40
N THR A 399 -5.19 -1.80 28.64
CA THR A 399 -6.03 -1.62 29.83
C THR A 399 -5.47 -0.51 30.74
N GLY A 400 -6.29 0.06 31.60
CA GLY A 400 -5.87 1.03 32.59
C GLY A 400 -5.48 2.40 32.02
N MET A 401 -4.40 2.99 32.57
CA MET A 401 -3.92 4.33 32.23
C MET A 401 -3.44 4.42 30.78
N ALA A 402 -2.78 3.39 30.23
CA ALA A 402 -2.33 3.34 28.85
C ALA A 402 -3.52 3.39 27.86
N ALA A 403 -4.60 2.70 28.16
CA ALA A 403 -5.82 2.76 27.34
C ALA A 403 -6.46 4.15 27.34
N ARG A 404 -6.39 4.86 28.47
CA ARG A 404 -6.91 6.25 28.59
C ARG A 404 -5.99 7.24 27.86
N LEU A 405 -4.68 7.14 28.05
CA LEU A 405 -3.70 8.02 27.40
C LEU A 405 -3.69 7.90 25.88
N LEU A 406 -3.84 6.68 25.36
CA LEU A 406 -3.88 6.44 23.92
C LEU A 406 -5.31 6.52 23.34
N ALA A 407 -6.29 6.97 24.13
CA ALA A 407 -7.69 7.07 23.74
C ALA A 407 -8.18 5.82 22.98
N TYR A 408 -7.96 4.64 23.62
CA TYR A 408 -8.29 3.34 23.01
C TYR A 408 -9.74 3.33 22.48
N PRO A 409 -10.00 2.80 21.28
CA PRO A 409 -11.24 3.04 20.59
C PRO A 409 -12.46 2.47 21.33
N ARG A 410 -13.48 3.28 21.43
CA ARG A 410 -14.85 2.82 21.70
C ARG A 410 -15.39 2.11 20.46
N PRO A 411 -16.34 1.17 20.61
CA PRO A 411 -16.99 0.55 19.46
C PRO A 411 -17.41 1.60 18.44
N TRP A 412 -17.08 1.39 17.18
CA TRP A 412 -17.50 2.31 16.12
C TRP A 412 -19.03 2.35 16.10
N ARG A 413 -19.58 3.55 16.15
CA ARG A 413 -20.98 3.72 15.86
C ARG A 413 -21.19 3.44 14.38
N GLU A 414 -22.39 2.96 14.03
CA GLU A 414 -22.79 2.86 12.63
C GLU A 414 -22.52 4.20 11.91
N PRO A 415 -22.00 4.18 10.67
CA PRO A 415 -21.72 5.40 9.94
C PRO A 415 -23.01 6.19 9.75
N GLY A 416 -22.98 7.48 10.04
CA GLY A 416 -24.10 8.37 9.80
C GLY A 416 -24.46 8.41 8.31
N ARG A 417 -25.68 8.87 7.97
CA ARG A 417 -26.17 8.93 6.59
C ARG A 417 -25.20 9.66 5.65
N LEU A 418 -24.64 10.79 6.10
CA LEU A 418 -23.66 11.57 5.32
C LEU A 418 -22.37 10.77 5.07
N ALA A 419 -21.82 10.13 6.09
CA ALA A 419 -20.62 9.30 5.96
C ALA A 419 -20.85 8.11 5.01
N THR A 420 -22.04 7.51 5.04
CA THR A 420 -22.44 6.44 4.12
C THR A 420 -22.52 6.94 2.68
N LEU A 421 -23.14 8.11 2.46
CA LEU A 421 -23.25 8.73 1.14
C LEU A 421 -21.86 9.06 0.57
N ILE A 422 -21.03 9.77 1.34
CA ILE A 422 -19.66 10.14 0.93
C ILE A 422 -18.85 8.88 0.60
N SER A 423 -18.90 7.85 1.46
CA SER A 423 -18.18 6.59 1.21
C SER A 423 -18.68 5.87 -0.05
N GLY A 424 -19.98 5.94 -0.33
CA GLY A 424 -20.58 5.39 -1.55
C GLY A 424 -20.09 6.11 -2.81
N LEU A 425 -20.11 7.46 -2.79
CA LEU A 425 -19.62 8.28 -3.90
C LEU A 425 -18.12 8.06 -4.15
N LEU A 426 -17.31 8.00 -3.07
CA LEU A 426 -15.89 7.67 -3.16
C LEU A 426 -15.66 6.28 -3.76
N ALA A 427 -16.48 5.29 -3.37
CA ALA A 427 -16.35 3.96 -3.93
C ALA A 427 -16.63 3.94 -5.44
N VAL A 428 -17.69 4.61 -5.89
CA VAL A 428 -18.00 4.72 -7.31
C VAL A 428 -16.85 5.42 -8.05
N LEU A 429 -16.36 6.53 -7.53
CA LEU A 429 -15.27 7.30 -8.13
C LEU A 429 -13.97 6.47 -8.22
N VAL A 430 -13.52 5.90 -7.08
CA VAL A 430 -12.26 5.15 -7.01
C VAL A 430 -12.35 3.86 -7.81
N LEU A 431 -13.43 3.09 -7.68
CA LEU A 431 -13.55 1.81 -8.38
C LEU A 431 -13.68 2.01 -9.91
N SER A 432 -14.54 2.93 -10.36
CA SER A 432 -14.68 3.17 -11.82
C SER A 432 -13.35 3.61 -12.44
N THR A 433 -12.66 4.54 -11.80
CA THR A 433 -11.39 5.08 -12.29
C THR A 433 -10.30 4.01 -12.28
N THR A 434 -10.14 3.30 -11.15
CA THR A 434 -9.06 2.31 -11.02
C THR A 434 -9.31 1.03 -11.81
N LEU A 435 -10.56 0.60 -11.99
CA LEU A 435 -10.91 -0.49 -12.90
C LEU A 435 -10.61 -0.14 -14.36
N THR A 436 -10.90 1.09 -14.77
CA THR A 436 -10.53 1.58 -16.12
C THR A 436 -9.02 1.61 -16.31
N MET A 437 -8.26 2.07 -15.30
CA MET A 437 -6.80 2.05 -15.32
C MET A 437 -6.25 0.61 -15.39
N MET A 438 -6.81 -0.30 -14.59
CA MET A 438 -6.45 -1.73 -14.62
C MET A 438 -6.73 -2.36 -16.00
N TRP A 439 -7.90 -2.09 -16.55
CA TRP A 439 -8.24 -2.57 -17.89
C TRP A 439 -7.24 -2.07 -18.94
N SER A 440 -6.89 -0.78 -18.92
CA SER A 440 -5.88 -0.19 -19.80
C SER A 440 -4.52 -0.88 -19.66
N THR A 441 -4.06 -1.09 -18.42
CA THR A 441 -2.79 -1.76 -18.13
C THR A 441 -2.78 -3.22 -18.60
N LEU A 442 -3.85 -3.98 -18.32
CA LEU A 442 -3.94 -5.40 -18.65
C LEU A 442 -4.18 -5.68 -20.15
N SER A 443 -4.87 -4.79 -20.83
CA SER A 443 -5.17 -4.94 -22.27
C SER A 443 -4.14 -4.28 -23.18
N GLY A 444 -3.23 -3.46 -22.65
CA GLY A 444 -2.30 -2.63 -23.44
C GLY A 444 -3.00 -1.51 -24.23
N ARG A 445 -4.30 -1.27 -24.00
CA ARG A 445 -5.08 -0.27 -24.75
C ARG A 445 -5.07 1.08 -24.04
N PRO A 446 -5.14 2.21 -24.76
CA PRO A 446 -5.23 3.53 -24.17
C PRO A 446 -6.50 3.68 -23.33
N LEU A 447 -6.47 4.63 -22.39
CA LEU A 447 -7.66 4.98 -21.59
C LEU A 447 -8.80 5.46 -22.52
N PRO A 448 -10.06 5.11 -22.23
CA PRO A 448 -11.20 5.65 -22.96
C PRO A 448 -11.26 7.18 -22.83
N ALA A 449 -11.46 7.91 -23.91
CA ALA A 449 -11.46 9.37 -23.95
C ALA A 449 -12.41 10.01 -22.90
N ALA A 450 -13.57 9.38 -22.67
CA ALA A 450 -14.54 9.84 -21.67
C ALA A 450 -14.01 9.85 -20.22
N THR A 451 -13.05 8.97 -19.91
CA THR A 451 -12.50 8.83 -18.54
C THR A 451 -11.11 9.43 -18.40
N GLU A 452 -10.42 9.72 -19.49
CA GLU A 452 -9.02 10.16 -19.50
C GLU A 452 -8.80 11.43 -18.67
N ASN A 453 -9.64 12.45 -18.82
CA ASN A 453 -9.52 13.71 -18.08
C ASN A 453 -9.73 13.51 -16.58
N LEU A 454 -10.71 12.68 -16.20
CA LEU A 454 -10.96 12.34 -14.79
C LEU A 454 -9.78 11.60 -14.19
N VAL A 455 -9.29 10.55 -14.87
CA VAL A 455 -8.10 9.79 -14.44
C VAL A 455 -6.90 10.71 -14.27
N ARG A 456 -6.64 11.58 -15.26
CA ARG A 456 -5.53 12.54 -15.22
C ARG A 456 -5.63 13.49 -14.03
N THR A 457 -6.82 14.01 -13.74
CA THR A 457 -7.05 14.90 -12.60
C THR A 457 -6.83 14.17 -11.28
N LEU A 458 -7.43 12.99 -11.08
CA LEU A 458 -7.28 12.23 -9.85
C LEU A 458 -5.85 11.75 -9.61
N LYS A 459 -5.10 11.42 -10.68
CA LYS A 459 -3.67 11.10 -10.60
C LYS A 459 -2.81 12.29 -10.19
N ARG A 460 -3.12 13.51 -10.64
CA ARG A 460 -2.41 14.72 -10.20
C ARG A 460 -2.57 14.98 -8.70
N TRP A 461 -3.76 14.70 -8.16
CA TRP A 461 -4.03 14.81 -6.74
C TRP A 461 -3.59 13.55 -5.96
N HIS A 462 -3.01 12.56 -6.63
CA HIS A 462 -2.59 11.28 -6.06
C HIS A 462 -3.67 10.56 -5.24
N VAL A 463 -4.94 10.78 -5.56
CA VAL A 463 -6.07 10.08 -4.91
C VAL A 463 -6.34 8.70 -5.49
N VAL A 464 -5.73 8.40 -6.65
CA VAL A 464 -5.69 7.07 -7.27
C VAL A 464 -4.30 6.82 -7.86
N GLY A 465 -3.76 5.62 -7.64
CA GLY A 465 -2.46 5.19 -8.17
C GLY A 465 -2.57 4.05 -9.18
N ASN A 466 -1.53 3.89 -9.99
CA ASN A 466 -1.29 2.68 -10.77
C ASN A 466 0.01 2.04 -10.31
N TYR A 467 0.01 0.74 -10.07
CA TYR A 467 1.12 0.05 -9.42
C TYR A 467 1.70 -1.03 -10.34
N HIS A 468 3.02 -0.98 -10.56
CA HIS A 468 3.78 -1.97 -11.34
C HIS A 468 5.23 -1.93 -10.88
N VAL A 469 5.55 -2.73 -9.87
CA VAL A 469 6.88 -2.73 -9.24
C VAL A 469 7.79 -3.70 -9.97
N PHE A 470 8.91 -3.19 -10.51
CA PHE A 470 9.92 -3.95 -11.26
C PHE A 470 9.33 -4.84 -12.38
N PRO A 471 8.61 -4.27 -13.34
CA PRO A 471 8.06 -5.04 -14.45
C PRO A 471 9.13 -5.60 -15.39
N ILE A 472 10.27 -4.91 -15.50
CA ILE A 472 11.45 -5.30 -16.28
C ILE A 472 12.62 -5.45 -15.31
N MET A 473 13.41 -6.51 -15.48
CA MET A 473 14.58 -6.78 -14.66
C MET A 473 15.84 -6.22 -15.31
N THR A 474 16.59 -5.43 -14.56
CA THR A 474 17.94 -5.03 -14.93
C THR A 474 18.90 -6.20 -14.70
N THR A 475 19.67 -6.58 -15.69
CA THR A 475 20.63 -7.71 -15.63
C THR A 475 22.06 -7.26 -15.38
N GLU A 476 22.32 -5.97 -15.53
CA GLU A 476 23.62 -5.34 -15.31
C GLU A 476 23.50 -4.19 -14.32
N ARG A 477 24.60 -3.84 -13.65
CA ARG A 477 24.66 -2.75 -12.70
C ARG A 477 25.67 -1.70 -13.13
N PRO A 478 25.36 -0.84 -14.12
CA PRO A 478 26.14 0.36 -14.37
C PRO A 478 25.98 1.35 -13.20
N GLU A 479 27.05 2.04 -12.86
CA GLU A 479 27.08 3.09 -11.83
C GLU A 479 27.76 4.34 -12.37
N VAL A 480 27.14 5.49 -12.14
CA VAL A 480 27.73 6.79 -12.46
C VAL A 480 28.63 7.24 -11.32
N ILE A 481 29.90 7.50 -11.61
CA ILE A 481 30.90 8.05 -10.72
C ILE A 481 31.13 9.51 -11.10
N VAL A 482 30.80 10.42 -10.18
CA VAL A 482 30.98 11.87 -10.37
C VAL A 482 32.32 12.26 -9.79
N GLU A 483 33.12 13.00 -10.54
CA GLU A 483 34.47 13.39 -10.16
C GLU A 483 34.68 14.89 -10.40
N GLY A 484 35.45 15.51 -9.51
CA GLY A 484 35.91 16.89 -9.66
C GLY A 484 37.43 16.97 -9.92
N SER A 485 37.88 18.07 -10.52
CA SER A 485 39.29 18.37 -10.74
C SER A 485 39.56 19.88 -10.74
N ASN A 486 40.76 20.27 -10.30
CA ASN A 486 41.22 21.68 -10.39
C ASN A 486 42.12 21.94 -11.61
N ASP A 487 42.76 20.91 -12.16
CA ASP A 487 43.75 20.97 -13.22
C ASP A 487 43.33 20.22 -14.50
N GLY A 488 42.22 19.49 -14.47
CA GLY A 488 41.76 18.63 -15.56
C GLY A 488 42.55 17.33 -15.72
N GLN A 489 43.54 17.07 -14.87
CA GLN A 489 44.40 15.86 -14.89
C GLN A 489 44.11 14.95 -13.71
N VAL A 490 44.12 15.47 -12.49
CA VAL A 490 43.83 14.72 -11.28
C VAL A 490 42.34 14.84 -10.95
N TRP A 491 41.68 13.70 -10.93
CA TRP A 491 40.21 13.59 -10.71
C TRP A 491 39.93 12.92 -9.39
N LEU A 492 39.13 13.55 -8.53
CA LEU A 492 38.76 13.06 -7.22
C LEU A 492 37.25 12.75 -7.18
N PRO A 493 36.83 11.55 -6.75
CA PRO A 493 35.43 11.17 -6.74
C PRO A 493 34.68 11.83 -5.59
N TYR A 494 33.44 12.28 -5.86
CA TYR A 494 32.41 12.56 -4.86
C TYR A 494 31.80 11.25 -4.37
N GLU A 495 31.79 11.03 -3.06
CA GLU A 495 31.20 9.83 -2.49
C GLU A 495 29.76 10.08 -2.08
N PHE A 496 28.87 9.21 -2.58
CA PHE A 496 27.46 9.19 -2.20
C PHE A 496 27.27 8.42 -0.88
N ARG A 497 26.19 8.71 -0.16
CA ARG A 497 25.98 8.13 1.17
C ARG A 497 25.66 6.64 1.11
N TYR A 498 24.85 6.20 0.15
CA TYR A 498 24.23 4.88 0.19
C TYR A 498 24.40 4.04 -1.08
N LYS A 499 24.53 4.68 -2.27
CA LYS A 499 24.76 3.94 -3.52
C LYS A 499 26.13 3.27 -3.54
N ALA A 500 26.32 2.31 -4.43
CA ALA A 500 27.63 1.72 -4.68
C ALA A 500 28.64 2.79 -5.13
N GLY A 501 29.83 2.78 -4.55
CA GLY A 501 30.92 3.72 -4.77
C GLY A 501 32.25 3.07 -4.40
N ASP A 502 32.80 3.33 -3.21
CA ASP A 502 33.99 2.63 -2.72
C ASP A 502 33.72 1.12 -2.63
N ILE A 503 34.54 0.33 -3.32
CA ILE A 503 34.42 -1.13 -3.40
C ILE A 503 34.63 -1.83 -2.06
N MET A 504 35.30 -1.19 -1.10
CA MET A 504 35.51 -1.70 0.26
C MET A 504 34.32 -1.39 1.18
N ARG A 505 33.50 -0.42 0.82
CA ARG A 505 32.38 0.01 1.66
C ARG A 505 31.28 -1.05 1.71
N ARG A 506 30.96 -1.52 2.92
CA ARG A 506 29.82 -2.40 3.14
C ARG A 506 28.52 -1.73 2.73
N PRO A 507 27.69 -2.36 1.86
CA PRO A 507 26.39 -1.85 1.50
C PRO A 507 25.47 -1.67 2.72
N SER A 508 24.89 -0.48 2.89
CA SER A 508 24.18 -0.07 4.09
C SER A 508 22.71 -0.47 4.08
N PHE A 509 22.18 -0.85 5.24
CA PHE A 509 20.73 -0.97 5.47
C PHE A 509 20.16 0.43 5.77
N VAL A 510 19.16 0.87 5.02
CA VAL A 510 18.68 2.26 5.03
C VAL A 510 17.22 2.40 5.47
N VAL A 511 16.44 1.31 5.40
CA VAL A 511 15.00 1.32 5.76
C VAL A 511 14.79 1.88 7.18
N PRO A 512 13.85 2.82 7.40
CA PRO A 512 12.80 3.32 6.49
C PRO A 512 13.15 4.58 5.69
N HIS A 513 14.40 5.07 5.74
CA HIS A 513 14.85 6.26 5.03
C HIS A 513 14.84 6.05 3.51
N GLN A 514 14.48 7.10 2.75
CA GLN A 514 14.55 7.14 1.29
C GLN A 514 15.59 8.17 0.84
N PRO A 515 16.82 7.76 0.54
CA PRO A 515 17.83 8.65 -0.01
C PRO A 515 17.52 8.96 -1.47
N ARG A 516 16.94 10.12 -1.71
CA ARG A 516 16.36 10.51 -2.99
C ARG A 516 17.41 10.66 -4.09
N LEU A 517 18.54 11.30 -3.78
CA LEU A 517 19.63 11.48 -4.73
C LEU A 517 20.29 10.15 -5.09
N ASP A 518 20.69 9.35 -4.09
CA ASP A 518 21.32 8.05 -4.31
C ASP A 518 20.42 7.10 -5.13
N TRP A 519 19.10 7.12 -4.86
CA TRP A 519 18.13 6.34 -5.63
C TRP A 519 18.02 6.82 -7.07
N GLN A 520 18.01 8.14 -7.27
CA GLN A 520 17.86 8.72 -8.61
C GLN A 520 19.12 8.52 -9.45
N MET A 521 20.31 8.43 -8.84
CA MET A 521 21.56 8.10 -9.52
C MET A 521 21.55 6.73 -10.21
N TRP A 522 20.81 5.75 -9.62
CA TRP A 522 20.64 4.45 -10.28
C TRP A 522 19.87 4.58 -11.59
N PHE A 523 18.80 5.36 -11.62
CA PHE A 523 18.09 5.63 -12.88
C PHE A 523 18.95 6.39 -13.89
N ALA A 524 19.76 7.35 -13.44
CA ALA A 524 20.69 8.05 -14.33
C ALA A 524 21.66 7.09 -15.02
N ALA A 525 22.16 6.07 -14.32
CA ALA A 525 23.06 5.08 -14.89
C ALA A 525 22.42 4.16 -15.94
N LEU A 526 21.11 4.00 -15.93
CA LEU A 526 20.39 3.13 -16.89
C LEU A 526 20.06 3.80 -18.23
N TYR A 527 20.17 5.12 -18.30
CA TYR A 527 19.79 5.89 -19.49
C TYR A 527 20.94 6.76 -19.97
N PRO A 528 21.00 7.07 -21.27
CA PRO A 528 21.94 8.06 -21.77
C PRO A 528 21.75 9.41 -21.06
N PRO A 529 22.82 10.19 -20.83
CA PRO A 529 22.69 11.54 -20.30
C PRO A 529 21.85 12.41 -21.24
N TYR A 530 21.21 13.44 -20.70
CA TYR A 530 20.32 14.38 -21.42
C TYR A 530 18.98 13.80 -21.88
N THR A 531 18.57 12.63 -21.39
CA THR A 531 17.19 12.15 -21.59
C THR A 531 16.19 12.97 -20.74
N PRO A 532 14.90 13.02 -21.13
CA PRO A 532 13.87 13.70 -20.33
C PRO A 532 13.77 13.21 -18.89
N THR A 533 14.19 11.98 -18.60
CA THR A 533 14.20 11.40 -17.25
C THR A 533 15.43 11.79 -16.43
N ALA A 534 16.52 12.24 -17.08
CA ALA A 534 17.78 12.62 -16.44
C ALA A 534 18.06 14.14 -16.51
N TYR A 535 17.07 14.98 -16.79
CA TYR A 535 17.21 16.44 -16.90
C TYR A 535 17.77 17.11 -15.64
N TRP A 536 17.60 16.50 -14.49
CA TRP A 536 18.11 16.97 -13.20
C TRP A 536 19.64 16.79 -13.06
N PHE A 537 20.22 15.83 -13.78
CA PHE A 537 21.63 15.47 -13.61
C PHE A 537 22.61 16.56 -14.03
N PRO A 538 22.44 17.25 -15.17
CA PRO A 538 23.23 18.45 -15.50
C PRO A 538 23.18 19.54 -14.43
N GLN A 539 21.99 19.81 -13.85
CA GLN A 539 21.84 20.80 -12.76
C GLN A 539 22.58 20.35 -11.50
N PHE A 540 22.55 19.06 -11.19
CA PHE A 540 23.35 18.51 -10.07
C PHE A 540 24.85 18.78 -10.27
N LEU A 541 25.39 18.57 -11.50
CA LEU A 541 26.80 18.87 -11.77
C LEU A 541 27.11 20.38 -11.69
N GLU A 542 26.21 21.25 -12.12
CA GLU A 542 26.33 22.70 -11.97
C GLU A 542 26.37 23.10 -10.50
N ARG A 543 25.50 22.57 -9.66
CA ARG A 543 25.52 22.81 -8.20
C ARG A 543 26.81 22.35 -7.53
N LEU A 544 27.47 21.29 -8.03
CA LEU A 544 28.81 20.90 -7.56
C LEU A 544 29.90 21.89 -7.99
N LEU A 545 29.83 22.42 -9.21
CA LEU A 545 30.74 23.48 -9.69
C LEU A 545 30.56 24.78 -8.91
N ASP A 546 29.31 25.12 -8.54
CA ASP A 546 29.00 26.27 -7.70
C ASP A 546 29.41 26.08 -6.24
N GLY A 547 29.63 24.83 -5.82
CA GLY A 547 29.91 24.48 -4.43
C GLY A 547 28.71 24.65 -3.49
N SER A 548 27.48 24.41 -4.01
CA SER A 548 26.25 24.54 -3.21
C SER A 548 26.31 23.73 -1.92
N PRO A 549 26.29 24.36 -0.73
CA PRO A 549 26.35 23.63 0.54
C PRO A 549 25.19 22.66 0.69
N ALA A 550 23.97 23.07 0.31
CA ALA A 550 22.77 22.25 0.41
C ALA A 550 22.85 20.94 -0.40
N VAL A 551 23.49 21.01 -1.60
CA VAL A 551 23.70 19.82 -2.45
C VAL A 551 24.86 18.98 -1.94
N LEU A 552 25.95 19.61 -1.49
CA LEU A 552 27.09 18.90 -0.90
C LEU A 552 26.71 18.11 0.36
N ASP A 553 25.77 18.62 1.15
CA ASP A 553 25.23 17.94 2.34
C ASP A 553 24.45 16.66 1.99
N LEU A 554 24.06 16.44 0.74
CA LEU A 554 23.47 15.16 0.30
C LEU A 554 24.53 14.05 0.15
N LEU A 555 25.81 14.42 0.02
CA LEU A 555 26.91 13.51 -0.24
C LEU A 555 27.55 13.02 1.08
N ALA A 556 28.23 11.86 1.03
CA ALA A 556 29.02 11.36 2.15
C ALA A 556 30.37 12.07 2.27
N ARG A 557 30.97 12.43 1.12
CA ARG A 557 32.28 13.09 1.09
C ARG A 557 32.36 14.05 -0.10
N ASN A 558 32.71 15.28 0.22
CA ASN A 558 33.15 16.30 -0.74
C ASN A 558 34.68 16.31 -0.78
N PRO A 559 35.32 16.02 -1.93
CA PRO A 559 36.79 16.07 -2.06
C PRO A 559 37.35 17.51 -2.17
N PHE A 560 36.48 18.53 -2.23
CA PHE A 560 36.84 19.95 -2.37
C PHE A 560 36.23 20.81 -1.28
N PRO A 561 36.68 20.64 -0.01
CA PRO A 561 36.04 21.33 1.13
C PRO A 561 36.26 22.85 1.14
N ASP A 562 37.41 23.32 0.66
CA ASP A 562 37.82 24.74 0.74
C ASP A 562 37.29 25.58 -0.41
N LYS A 563 37.39 25.07 -1.64
CA LYS A 563 36.93 25.73 -2.86
C LYS A 563 36.31 24.71 -3.82
N PRO A 564 35.22 25.07 -4.53
CA PRO A 564 34.65 24.19 -5.54
C PRO A 564 35.67 23.84 -6.63
N PRO A 565 35.56 22.67 -7.27
CA PRO A 565 36.45 22.26 -8.32
C PRO A 565 36.27 23.13 -9.57
N ARG A 566 37.30 23.27 -10.36
CA ARG A 566 37.25 23.98 -11.65
C ARG A 566 36.51 23.16 -12.71
N TYR A 567 36.61 21.84 -12.64
CA TYR A 567 36.01 20.90 -13.58
C TYR A 567 35.24 19.82 -12.85
N VAL A 568 34.10 19.38 -13.41
CA VAL A 568 33.34 18.23 -12.97
C VAL A 568 33.02 17.34 -14.16
N ARG A 569 33.18 16.04 -14.02
CA ARG A 569 32.79 15.04 -15.04
C ARG A 569 32.04 13.88 -14.40
N ALA A 570 31.44 13.03 -15.23
CA ALA A 570 30.87 11.78 -14.81
C ALA A 570 31.38 10.61 -15.66
N ARG A 571 31.80 9.52 -15.02
CA ARG A 571 32.18 8.26 -15.66
C ARG A 571 31.15 7.19 -15.39
N LEU A 572 31.05 6.23 -16.29
CA LEU A 572 30.23 5.03 -16.10
C LEU A 572 31.15 3.83 -15.83
N GLU A 573 30.82 3.06 -14.81
CA GLU A 573 31.53 1.86 -14.40
C GLU A 573 30.54 0.70 -14.19
N MET A 574 30.92 -0.51 -14.61
CA MET A 574 30.16 -1.74 -14.37
C MET A 574 30.51 -2.28 -12.98
N TYR A 575 29.54 -2.36 -12.10
CA TYR A 575 29.69 -2.93 -10.77
C TYR A 575 29.14 -4.35 -10.71
N ARG A 576 29.82 -5.21 -9.95
CA ARG A 576 29.36 -6.56 -9.62
C ARG A 576 29.66 -6.86 -8.15
N PHE A 577 28.87 -7.71 -7.51
CA PHE A 577 29.23 -8.19 -6.19
C PHE A 577 30.53 -8.97 -6.21
N ALA A 578 31.39 -8.73 -5.21
CA ALA A 578 32.57 -9.57 -5.00
C ALA A 578 32.15 -11.01 -4.67
N THR A 579 32.82 -11.98 -5.29
CA THR A 579 32.59 -13.39 -4.94
C THR A 579 32.99 -13.66 -3.47
N PRO A 580 32.45 -14.72 -2.82
CA PRO A 580 32.81 -15.05 -1.45
C PRO A 580 34.33 -15.22 -1.26
N ALA A 581 35.00 -15.84 -2.20
CA ALA A 581 36.46 -16.05 -2.17
C ALA A 581 37.25 -14.73 -2.28
N LEU A 582 36.81 -13.83 -3.17
CA LEU A 582 37.43 -12.50 -3.31
C LEU A 582 37.24 -11.68 -2.05
N ARG A 583 36.00 -11.64 -1.53
CA ARG A 583 35.68 -10.91 -0.32
C ARG A 583 36.46 -11.39 0.90
N GLN A 584 36.64 -12.71 1.08
CA GLN A 584 37.45 -13.26 2.17
C GLN A 584 38.91 -12.84 2.07
N ARG A 585 39.48 -12.74 0.86
CA ARG A 585 40.87 -12.36 0.65
C ARG A 585 41.14 -10.88 0.75
N THR A 586 40.21 -10.02 0.26
CA THR A 586 40.46 -8.60 0.07
C THR A 586 39.59 -7.70 0.94
N GLY A 587 38.51 -8.21 1.51
CA GLY A 587 37.49 -7.43 2.22
C GLY A 587 36.51 -6.68 1.31
N GLN A 588 36.68 -6.75 -0.01
CA GLN A 588 35.84 -6.06 -0.99
C GLN A 588 34.41 -6.57 -1.00
N TRP A 589 33.46 -5.66 -1.15
CA TRP A 589 32.03 -5.96 -1.36
C TRP A 589 31.65 -5.92 -2.83
N TRP A 590 32.39 -5.14 -3.62
CA TRP A 590 32.16 -4.90 -5.02
C TRP A 590 33.44 -5.10 -5.84
N THR A 591 33.26 -5.42 -7.11
CA THR A 591 34.25 -5.22 -8.17
C THR A 591 33.72 -4.19 -9.13
N ARG A 592 34.58 -3.52 -9.90
CA ARG A 592 34.19 -2.56 -10.90
C ARG A 592 35.12 -2.58 -12.11
N GLU A 593 34.52 -2.26 -13.26
CA GLU A 593 35.22 -2.16 -14.54
C GLU A 593 34.79 -0.86 -15.24
N PRO A 594 35.70 -0.10 -15.85
CA PRO A 594 35.37 1.14 -16.54
C PRO A 594 34.58 0.86 -17.82
N LEU A 595 33.46 1.55 -18.04
CA LEU A 595 32.68 1.52 -19.27
C LEU A 595 32.95 2.71 -20.16
N GLY A 596 33.34 3.88 -19.60
CA GLY A 596 33.64 5.10 -20.38
C GLY A 596 33.20 6.38 -19.71
N ILE A 597 33.19 7.45 -20.49
CA ILE A 597 32.75 8.79 -20.06
C ILE A 597 31.22 8.84 -20.21
N TYR A 598 30.53 9.18 -19.13
CA TYR A 598 29.07 9.40 -19.13
C TYR A 598 28.75 10.87 -19.49
N ILE A 599 29.39 11.81 -18.80
CA ILE A 599 29.39 13.26 -19.17
C ILE A 599 30.83 13.75 -19.22
N PRO A 600 31.25 14.40 -20.33
CA PRO A 600 32.57 14.95 -20.46
C PRO A 600 32.79 16.09 -19.44
N PRO A 601 34.06 16.50 -19.22
CA PRO A 601 34.39 17.60 -18.31
C PRO A 601 33.59 18.86 -18.61
N ARG A 602 32.87 19.35 -17.61
CA ARG A 602 32.26 20.68 -17.57
C ARG A 602 33.12 21.58 -16.72
N TYR A 603 33.17 22.84 -17.03
CA TYR A 603 33.95 23.84 -16.30
C TYR A 603 33.06 25.01 -15.89
N ARG A 604 33.42 25.62 -14.79
CA ARG A 604 32.83 26.90 -14.38
C ARG A 604 33.26 27.97 -15.36
N ALA A 605 32.29 28.69 -15.95
CA ALA A 605 32.62 29.85 -16.80
C ALA A 605 33.49 30.83 -15.98
N PRO A 606 34.55 31.37 -16.52
CA PRO A 606 35.29 32.45 -15.84
C PRO A 606 34.32 33.60 -15.56
N GLU A 607 34.37 34.14 -14.33
CA GLU A 607 33.59 35.31 -13.91
C GLU A 607 33.96 36.54 -14.75
#